data_3669c460d7d65a19e9df2ed8406451b4
#
_entry.id   3669c460d7d65a19e9df2ed8406451b4
#
_cell.length_a   1.000
_cell.length_b   1.000
_cell.length_c   1.000
_cell.angle_alpha   90.00
_cell.angle_beta   90.00
_cell.angle_gamma   90.00
#
_symmetry.space_group_name_H-M   'P 1'
#
loop_
_entity.id
_entity.type
_entity.pdbx_description
1 polymer ?
#
loop_
_entity_poly.entity_id
_entity_poly.type
_entity_poly.pdbx_seq_one_letter_code
_entity_poly.pdbx_strand_id
1 'polypeptide(L)'
;LGWEMYTKTANGVVASDLYKERMKTMPIGSFWAVLRADPWTQKTLETGLNPELSAKALNALQKYAVEETRLGIPVLFAEECPHGHMAIGTTVFPTSLSQASTWNAELMHRMGEAIALEARSQGANIGYGPVLDIAREPRWSRMEETFGEDPVLTTHLGVAFMKGMQGKSQNDGKHLYSTLKHFAAYGIPEAGHNGARANVGMRQLFSDYLPPFKKAVEEGVATIMTSYNTIDGVPCTSNKYLLTDVLRDQWGFKGFVYSDLTSIEGIVGARVAKDNKEAAVLALKAGLDMDLGGNAYGKNLQKALEEGAITMDDLNRAVANVLRLKFRMGLFENPYVSPEQAKQVVRSKAHKELAREVAREGIVLLKNEGVLDE
;
A
#
# COMPACT_ATOMS: atom_id res chain seq x y z
N LEU A 1 -5.56 -1.87 -13.12
CA LEU A 1 -6.47 -1.52 -12.02
C LEU A 1 -7.28 -2.78 -11.65
N GLY A 2 -7.50 -2.99 -10.37
CA GLY A 2 -7.99 -4.29 -9.88
C GLY A 2 -9.50 -4.51 -9.99
N TRP A 3 -10.31 -3.46 -9.86
CA TRP A 3 -11.78 -3.58 -9.78
C TRP A 3 -12.50 -4.01 -11.06
N GLU A 4 -11.78 -4.15 -12.19
CA GLU A 4 -12.28 -4.71 -13.45
C GLU A 4 -11.92 -6.18 -13.63
N MET A 5 -11.19 -6.76 -12.69
CA MET A 5 -10.64 -8.11 -12.82
C MET A 5 -11.67 -9.21 -12.52
N TYR A 6 -12.82 -8.87 -11.95
CA TYR A 6 -13.92 -9.80 -11.69
C TYR A 6 -15.20 -9.39 -12.43
N THR A 7 -16.07 -10.36 -12.64
CA THR A 7 -17.44 -10.13 -13.14
C THR A 7 -18.45 -10.72 -12.16
N LYS A 8 -19.39 -9.88 -11.71
CA LYS A 8 -20.52 -10.32 -10.88
C LYS A 8 -21.57 -10.98 -11.78
N THR A 9 -22.04 -12.15 -11.40
CA THR A 9 -23.05 -12.94 -12.13
C THR A 9 -24.26 -13.20 -11.25
N ALA A 10 -25.35 -13.71 -11.83
CA ALA A 10 -26.54 -14.09 -11.05
C ALA A 10 -26.21 -15.14 -9.96
N ASN A 11 -25.22 -16.00 -10.17
CA ASN A 11 -24.86 -17.11 -9.31
C ASN A 11 -23.60 -16.86 -8.46
N GLY A 12 -23.07 -15.61 -8.45
CA GLY A 12 -21.89 -15.26 -7.68
C GLY A 12 -20.91 -14.33 -8.40
N VAL A 13 -19.63 -14.65 -8.36
CA VAL A 13 -18.56 -13.84 -8.96
C VAL A 13 -17.51 -14.74 -9.60
N VAL A 14 -16.98 -14.32 -10.74
CA VAL A 14 -15.97 -15.05 -11.52
C VAL A 14 -14.85 -14.13 -11.95
N ALA A 15 -13.69 -14.69 -12.31
CA ALA A 15 -12.61 -13.97 -12.97
C ALA A 15 -13.11 -13.40 -14.31
N SER A 16 -12.88 -12.11 -14.57
CA SER A 16 -13.28 -11.48 -15.82
C SER A 16 -12.45 -11.96 -17.00
N ASP A 17 -12.98 -11.81 -18.22
CA ASP A 17 -12.22 -12.15 -19.43
C ASP A 17 -10.99 -11.25 -19.59
N LEU A 18 -11.06 -10.00 -19.15
CA LEU A 18 -9.92 -9.08 -19.09
C LEU A 18 -8.80 -9.63 -18.18
N TYR A 19 -9.15 -10.18 -17.00
CA TYR A 19 -8.18 -10.80 -16.11
C TYR A 19 -7.49 -12.00 -16.77
N LYS A 20 -8.30 -12.90 -17.33
CA LYS A 20 -7.79 -14.11 -18.00
C LYS A 20 -6.87 -13.78 -19.18
N GLU A 21 -7.24 -12.81 -19.99
CA GLU A 21 -6.42 -12.35 -21.12
C GLU A 21 -5.08 -11.75 -20.64
N ARG A 22 -5.12 -10.91 -19.61
CA ARG A 22 -3.89 -10.34 -19.02
C ARG A 22 -2.98 -11.42 -18.46
N MET A 23 -3.53 -12.39 -17.74
CA MET A 23 -2.74 -13.47 -17.14
C MET A 23 -2.14 -14.42 -18.18
N LYS A 24 -2.73 -14.53 -19.39
CA LYS A 24 -2.17 -15.28 -20.51
C LYS A 24 -1.05 -14.55 -21.22
N THR A 25 -1.26 -13.26 -21.49
CA THR A 25 -0.34 -12.48 -22.34
C THR A 25 0.83 -11.89 -21.57
N MET A 26 0.58 -11.44 -20.35
CA MET A 26 1.57 -10.82 -19.45
C MET A 26 1.16 -11.10 -18.00
N PRO A 27 1.53 -12.27 -17.44
CA PRO A 27 1.15 -12.64 -16.09
C PRO A 27 1.57 -11.59 -15.08
N ILE A 28 0.60 -11.08 -14.30
CA ILE A 28 0.78 -10.02 -13.33
C ILE A 28 0.94 -10.63 -11.94
N GLY A 29 1.98 -10.22 -11.22
CA GLY A 29 2.31 -10.77 -9.90
C GLY A 29 1.55 -10.16 -8.73
N SER A 30 0.94 -8.97 -8.92
CA SER A 30 0.14 -8.28 -7.92
C SER A 30 -0.95 -7.44 -8.56
N PHE A 31 -2.12 -7.39 -7.96
CA PHE A 31 -3.22 -6.48 -8.32
C PHE A 31 -3.54 -5.57 -7.16
N TRP A 32 -3.79 -4.31 -7.45
CA TRP A 32 -4.21 -3.30 -6.49
C TRP A 32 -5.69 -2.98 -6.64
N ALA A 33 -6.36 -2.76 -5.51
CA ALA A 33 -7.72 -2.23 -5.42
C ALA A 33 -8.78 -3.08 -6.14
N VAL A 34 -8.69 -4.40 -6.05
CA VAL A 34 -9.70 -5.30 -6.63
C VAL A 34 -11.06 -5.10 -5.95
N LEU A 35 -11.05 -4.89 -4.63
CA LEU A 35 -12.25 -4.75 -3.80
C LEU A 35 -12.62 -3.29 -3.53
N ARG A 36 -11.78 -2.34 -3.94
CA ARG A 36 -11.96 -0.92 -3.66
C ARG A 36 -13.33 -0.41 -4.10
N ALA A 37 -14.01 0.28 -3.20
CA ALA A 37 -15.31 0.89 -3.42
C ALA A 37 -15.33 2.30 -2.83
N ASP A 38 -15.26 3.30 -3.68
CA ASP A 38 -15.26 4.71 -3.37
C ASP A 38 -15.79 5.53 -4.57
N PRO A 39 -15.91 6.86 -4.47
CA PRO A 39 -16.35 7.69 -5.59
C PRO A 39 -15.48 7.59 -6.85
N TRP A 40 -14.20 7.23 -6.69
CA TRP A 40 -13.30 7.06 -7.83
C TRP A 40 -13.61 5.80 -8.65
N THR A 41 -13.86 4.68 -7.95
CA THR A 41 -14.22 3.40 -8.63
C THR A 41 -15.67 3.35 -9.07
N GLN A 42 -16.53 4.24 -8.54
CA GLN A 42 -17.98 4.28 -8.75
C GLN A 42 -18.70 2.97 -8.37
N LYS A 43 -18.07 2.10 -7.56
CA LYS A 43 -18.72 0.91 -7.03
C LYS A 43 -19.71 1.30 -5.93
N THR A 44 -20.92 0.76 -6.03
CA THR A 44 -22.02 0.97 -5.08
C THR A 44 -22.36 -0.32 -4.34
N LEU A 45 -23.31 -0.28 -3.40
CA LEU A 45 -23.83 -1.48 -2.75
C LEU A 45 -24.42 -2.50 -3.74
N GLU A 46 -24.93 -2.02 -4.88
CA GLU A 46 -25.53 -2.86 -5.93
C GLU A 46 -24.48 -3.43 -6.88
N THR A 47 -23.54 -2.60 -7.33
CA THR A 47 -22.53 -2.96 -8.33
C THR A 47 -21.27 -3.57 -7.75
N GLY A 48 -20.96 -3.30 -6.48
CA GLY A 48 -19.81 -3.85 -5.78
C GLY A 48 -20.10 -5.19 -5.09
N LEU A 49 -19.18 -5.59 -4.25
CA LEU A 49 -19.18 -6.90 -3.58
C LEU A 49 -19.34 -6.74 -2.07
N ASN A 50 -20.23 -7.50 -1.47
CA ASN A 50 -20.27 -7.66 -0.02
C ASN A 50 -19.08 -8.53 0.44
N PRO A 51 -18.77 -8.62 1.76
CA PRO A 51 -17.58 -9.34 2.23
C PRO A 51 -17.48 -10.80 1.79
N GLU A 52 -18.60 -11.53 1.73
CA GLU A 52 -18.62 -12.92 1.26
C GLU A 52 -18.27 -13.02 -0.24
N LEU A 53 -18.88 -12.16 -1.06
CA LEU A 53 -18.60 -12.10 -2.49
C LEU A 53 -17.18 -11.59 -2.78
N SER A 54 -16.65 -10.69 -1.94
CA SER A 54 -15.26 -10.21 -2.02
C SER A 54 -14.28 -11.37 -1.87
N ALA A 55 -14.46 -12.21 -0.86
CA ALA A 55 -13.63 -13.41 -0.66
C ALA A 55 -13.77 -14.39 -1.84
N LYS A 56 -14.98 -14.60 -2.35
CA LYS A 56 -15.21 -15.45 -3.54
C LYS A 56 -14.52 -14.87 -4.78
N ALA A 57 -14.53 -13.54 -4.95
CA ALA A 57 -13.87 -12.89 -6.09
C ALA A 57 -12.37 -13.10 -6.06
N LEU A 58 -11.71 -12.79 -4.93
CA LEU A 58 -10.26 -12.97 -4.83
C LEU A 58 -9.86 -14.45 -4.93
N ASN A 59 -10.65 -15.37 -4.37
CA ASN A 59 -10.46 -16.81 -4.59
C ASN A 59 -10.56 -17.20 -6.06
N ALA A 60 -11.52 -16.67 -6.82
CA ALA A 60 -11.67 -16.97 -8.24
C ALA A 60 -10.49 -16.48 -9.08
N LEU A 61 -9.96 -15.27 -8.78
CA LEU A 61 -8.76 -14.75 -9.41
C LEU A 61 -7.54 -15.57 -9.05
N GLN A 62 -7.39 -15.91 -7.77
CA GLN A 62 -6.28 -16.72 -7.28
C GLN A 62 -6.28 -18.11 -7.88
N LYS A 63 -7.46 -18.75 -7.95
CA LYS A 63 -7.62 -20.07 -8.58
C LYS A 63 -7.13 -20.05 -10.03
N TYR A 64 -7.54 -19.07 -10.80
CA TYR A 64 -7.08 -18.94 -12.19
C TYR A 64 -5.55 -18.76 -12.25
N ALA A 65 -4.97 -17.93 -11.39
CA ALA A 65 -3.54 -17.70 -11.35
C ALA A 65 -2.75 -18.99 -11.06
N VAL A 66 -3.21 -19.77 -10.09
CA VAL A 66 -2.52 -20.99 -9.63
C VAL A 66 -2.75 -22.17 -10.55
N GLU A 67 -3.99 -22.37 -11.03
CA GLU A 67 -4.38 -23.59 -11.75
C GLU A 67 -4.30 -23.45 -13.28
N GLU A 68 -4.45 -22.23 -13.83
CA GLU A 68 -4.61 -22.00 -15.28
C GLU A 68 -3.43 -21.26 -15.92
N THR A 69 -2.43 -20.81 -15.13
CA THR A 69 -1.24 -20.15 -15.67
C THR A 69 -0.04 -21.08 -15.74
N ARG A 70 0.89 -20.78 -16.64
CA ARG A 70 2.08 -21.60 -16.88
C ARG A 70 2.93 -21.91 -15.65
N LEU A 71 3.04 -20.97 -14.72
CA LEU A 71 3.92 -21.09 -13.55
C LEU A 71 3.17 -21.38 -12.25
N GLY A 72 1.86 -21.23 -12.24
CA GLY A 72 1.06 -21.45 -11.03
C GLY A 72 1.43 -20.57 -9.84
N ILE A 73 1.99 -19.37 -10.09
CA ILE A 73 2.44 -18.45 -9.01
C ILE A 73 1.23 -17.68 -8.48
N PRO A 74 0.94 -17.77 -7.17
CA PRO A 74 -0.14 -17.01 -6.56
C PRO A 74 0.05 -15.50 -6.73
N VAL A 75 -1.06 -14.78 -6.90
CA VAL A 75 -1.08 -13.32 -7.01
C VAL A 75 -1.11 -12.68 -5.62
N LEU A 76 -0.47 -11.52 -5.46
CA LEU A 76 -0.65 -10.64 -4.32
C LEU A 76 -1.82 -9.68 -4.59
N PHE A 77 -2.77 -9.62 -3.67
CA PHE A 77 -3.84 -8.64 -3.68
C PHE A 77 -3.54 -7.55 -2.67
N ALA A 78 -3.34 -6.33 -3.18
CA ALA A 78 -3.05 -5.15 -2.39
C ALA A 78 -4.29 -4.24 -2.33
N GLU A 79 -4.67 -3.82 -1.13
CA GLU A 79 -5.85 -3.00 -0.90
C GLU A 79 -5.52 -1.75 -0.08
N GLU A 80 -6.31 -0.68 -0.23
CA GLU A 80 -6.14 0.53 0.57
C GLU A 80 -6.65 0.32 1.98
N CYS A 81 -5.80 0.60 2.97
CA CYS A 81 -6.08 0.36 4.38
C CYS A 81 -5.64 1.50 5.32
N PRO A 82 -5.74 2.79 4.95
CA PRO A 82 -5.24 3.88 5.80
C PRO A 82 -6.10 4.12 7.04
N HIS A 83 -7.41 3.90 6.95
CA HIS A 83 -8.38 4.07 8.04
C HIS A 83 -9.57 3.10 7.93
N GLY A 84 -9.26 1.86 7.66
CA GLY A 84 -10.17 0.76 7.32
C GLY A 84 -9.85 0.23 5.93
N HIS A 85 -10.27 -0.99 5.65
CA HIS A 85 -10.22 -1.54 4.30
C HIS A 85 -11.24 -0.83 3.42
N MET A 86 -10.80 -0.18 2.33
CA MET A 86 -11.67 0.63 1.46
C MET A 86 -12.52 -0.23 0.52
N ALA A 87 -13.29 -1.15 1.11
CA ALA A 87 -14.21 -2.05 0.42
C ALA A 87 -15.63 -1.95 1.02
N ILE A 88 -16.62 -2.46 0.30
CA ILE A 88 -18.02 -2.41 0.76
C ILE A 88 -18.22 -3.28 2.01
N GLY A 89 -18.91 -2.70 2.98
CA GLY A 89 -19.36 -3.39 4.21
C GLY A 89 -18.29 -3.51 5.29
N THR A 90 -17.12 -2.93 5.11
CA THR A 90 -16.03 -2.92 6.09
C THR A 90 -16.21 -1.88 7.18
N THR A 91 -15.41 -1.96 8.23
CA THR A 91 -15.37 -0.95 9.28
C THR A 91 -14.58 0.26 8.82
N VAL A 92 -15.18 1.45 8.89
CA VAL A 92 -14.51 2.74 8.65
C VAL A 92 -14.07 3.30 9.99
N PHE A 93 -12.79 3.61 10.10
CA PHE A 93 -12.18 4.32 11.21
C PHE A 93 -12.02 5.81 10.88
N PRO A 94 -11.82 6.69 11.87
CA PRO A 94 -11.48 8.09 11.61
C PRO A 94 -10.24 8.23 10.73
N THR A 95 -10.11 9.35 10.00
CA THR A 95 -8.91 9.66 9.22
C THR A 95 -7.68 9.80 10.10
N SER A 96 -6.49 9.71 9.51
CA SER A 96 -5.24 9.65 10.26
C SER A 96 -4.97 10.89 11.11
N LEU A 97 -5.42 12.10 10.71
CA LEU A 97 -5.35 13.29 11.57
C LEU A 97 -6.16 13.14 12.87
N SER A 98 -7.36 12.55 12.78
CA SER A 98 -8.16 12.25 13.97
C SER A 98 -7.55 11.12 14.80
N GLN A 99 -6.97 10.11 14.15
CA GLN A 99 -6.21 9.06 14.83
C GLN A 99 -5.02 9.65 15.59
N ALA A 100 -4.30 10.61 14.99
CA ALA A 100 -3.17 11.29 15.63
C ALA A 100 -3.58 12.05 16.90
N SER A 101 -4.79 12.63 16.91
CA SER A 101 -5.32 13.35 18.06
C SER A 101 -5.58 12.47 19.29
N THR A 102 -5.60 11.15 19.14
CA THR A 102 -5.71 10.21 20.28
C THR A 102 -4.43 10.12 21.11
N TRP A 103 -3.27 10.33 20.53
CA TRP A 103 -1.94 10.11 21.14
C TRP A 103 -1.77 8.69 21.70
N ASN A 104 -2.56 7.72 21.24
CA ASN A 104 -2.69 6.38 21.81
C ASN A 104 -2.14 5.30 20.84
N ALA A 105 -0.89 4.92 21.02
CA ALA A 105 -0.23 3.92 20.18
C ALA A 105 -0.83 2.50 20.33
N GLU A 106 -1.33 2.15 21.53
CA GLU A 106 -1.99 0.86 21.73
C GLU A 106 -3.30 0.78 20.95
N LEU A 107 -4.06 1.87 20.96
CA LEU A 107 -5.29 1.97 20.18
C LEU A 107 -5.02 1.83 18.67
N MET A 108 -3.94 2.46 18.18
CA MET A 108 -3.50 2.32 16.78
C MET A 108 -3.10 0.87 16.44
N HIS A 109 -2.45 0.18 17.35
CA HIS A 109 -2.12 -1.24 17.17
C HIS A 109 -3.39 -2.09 17.04
N ARG A 110 -4.35 -1.97 17.97
CA ARG A 110 -5.64 -2.67 17.94
C ARG A 110 -6.45 -2.36 16.68
N MET A 111 -6.41 -1.10 16.23
CA MET A 111 -7.04 -0.68 14.98
C MET A 111 -6.38 -1.37 13.78
N GLY A 112 -5.06 -1.42 13.74
CA GLY A 112 -4.30 -2.13 12.70
C GLY A 112 -4.65 -3.61 12.62
N GLU A 113 -4.77 -4.30 13.76
CA GLU A 113 -5.22 -5.70 13.83
C GLU A 113 -6.63 -5.90 13.26
N ALA A 114 -7.57 -5.02 13.62
CA ALA A 114 -8.95 -5.10 13.13
C ALA A 114 -9.03 -4.88 11.61
N ILE A 115 -8.29 -3.89 11.08
CA ILE A 115 -8.21 -3.61 9.64
C ILE A 115 -7.60 -4.79 8.90
N ALA A 116 -6.49 -5.33 9.41
CA ALA A 116 -5.83 -6.49 8.82
C ALA A 116 -6.74 -7.70 8.77
N LEU A 117 -7.42 -8.00 9.86
CA LEU A 117 -8.33 -9.14 9.95
C LEU A 117 -9.50 -9.03 8.95
N GLU A 118 -10.09 -7.84 8.80
CA GLU A 118 -11.16 -7.60 7.83
C GLU A 118 -10.65 -7.74 6.39
N ALA A 119 -9.53 -7.13 6.05
CA ALA A 119 -8.97 -7.20 4.70
C ALA A 119 -8.46 -8.61 4.36
N ARG A 120 -7.76 -9.26 5.30
CA ARG A 120 -7.23 -10.62 5.11
C ARG A 120 -8.31 -11.67 4.93
N SER A 121 -9.39 -11.59 5.71
CA SER A 121 -10.53 -12.52 5.59
C SER A 121 -11.21 -12.43 4.22
N GLN A 122 -11.12 -11.29 3.54
CA GLN A 122 -11.63 -11.10 2.19
C GLN A 122 -10.62 -11.47 1.10
N GLY A 123 -9.37 -11.84 1.47
CA GLY A 123 -8.36 -12.34 0.55
C GLY A 123 -7.22 -11.37 0.24
N ALA A 124 -7.20 -10.15 0.80
CA ALA A 124 -6.08 -9.24 0.68
C ALA A 124 -4.81 -9.83 1.31
N ASN A 125 -3.66 -9.53 0.74
CA ASN A 125 -2.35 -9.94 1.22
C ASN A 125 -1.53 -8.77 1.73
N ILE A 126 -1.79 -7.58 1.17
CA ILE A 126 -1.08 -6.34 1.44
C ILE A 126 -2.12 -5.25 1.71
N GLY A 127 -1.89 -4.45 2.75
CA GLY A 127 -2.63 -3.24 3.03
C GLY A 127 -1.75 -2.01 2.84
N TYR A 128 -2.18 -1.08 1.99
CA TYR A 128 -1.51 0.20 1.83
C TYR A 128 -1.86 1.11 3.01
N GLY A 129 -0.89 1.31 3.85
CA GLY A 129 -0.93 2.05 5.11
C GLY A 129 0.03 1.45 6.14
N PRO A 130 0.38 2.21 7.15
CA PRO A 130 0.03 3.62 7.39
C PRO A 130 0.72 4.60 6.44
N VAL A 131 0.17 5.81 6.34
CA VAL A 131 0.81 6.95 5.69
C VAL A 131 1.75 7.62 6.68
N LEU A 132 3.05 7.61 6.40
CA LEU A 132 4.09 8.15 7.28
C LEU A 132 4.65 9.49 6.83
N ASP A 133 3.97 10.13 5.89
CA ASP A 133 4.33 11.47 5.41
C ASP A 133 4.23 12.49 6.55
N ILE A 134 5.28 13.29 6.71
CA ILE A 134 5.29 14.43 7.64
C ILE A 134 4.70 15.62 6.89
N ALA A 135 3.48 16.00 7.23
CA ALA A 135 2.69 17.01 6.53
C ALA A 135 2.97 18.41 7.09
N ARG A 136 3.87 19.14 6.47
CA ARG A 136 4.20 20.54 6.85
C ARG A 136 3.77 21.57 5.81
N GLU A 137 3.08 21.14 4.74
CA GLU A 137 2.46 22.03 3.77
C GLU A 137 0.93 21.92 3.90
N PRO A 138 0.26 22.83 4.61
CA PRO A 138 -1.16 22.72 4.94
C PRO A 138 -2.09 22.82 3.73
N ARG A 139 -1.62 23.30 2.57
CA ARG A 139 -2.39 23.34 1.31
C ARG A 139 -2.36 22.02 0.55
N TRP A 140 -1.54 21.06 1.00
CA TRP A 140 -1.47 19.75 0.35
C TRP A 140 -2.77 18.96 0.50
N SER A 141 -3.31 18.48 -0.61
CA SER A 141 -4.63 17.82 -0.68
C SER A 141 -4.71 16.48 0.08
N ARG A 142 -3.56 15.88 0.46
CA ARG A 142 -3.50 14.59 1.15
C ARG A 142 -3.10 14.69 2.63
N MET A 143 -3.16 15.89 3.18
CA MET A 143 -2.82 16.13 4.60
C MET A 143 -3.65 15.23 5.54
N GLU A 144 -4.93 15.01 5.25
CA GLU A 144 -5.84 14.24 6.08
C GLU A 144 -5.46 12.74 6.19
N GLU A 145 -4.68 12.22 5.23
CA GLU A 145 -4.18 10.85 5.26
C GLU A 145 -3.05 10.65 6.27
N THR A 146 -2.44 11.74 6.79
CA THR A 146 -1.22 11.72 7.61
C THR A 146 -1.51 11.83 9.11
N PHE A 147 -0.54 11.44 9.94
CA PHE A 147 -0.56 11.72 11.39
C PHE A 147 -0.14 13.15 11.74
N GLY A 148 0.00 14.06 10.75
CA GLY A 148 0.33 15.47 10.93
C GLY A 148 1.80 15.79 10.71
N GLU A 149 2.27 16.84 11.39
CA GLU A 149 3.59 17.45 11.13
C GLU A 149 4.72 16.97 12.05
N ASP A 150 4.40 16.24 13.11
CA ASP A 150 5.38 15.80 14.11
C ASP A 150 5.97 14.43 13.76
N PRO A 151 7.28 14.32 13.53
CA PRO A 151 7.91 13.05 13.18
C PRO A 151 7.95 12.05 14.35
N VAL A 152 7.93 12.49 15.59
CA VAL A 152 7.94 11.61 16.77
C VAL A 152 6.56 10.95 16.91
N LEU A 153 5.51 11.75 16.90
CA LEU A 153 4.13 11.25 16.98
C LEU A 153 3.83 10.29 15.81
N THR A 154 4.15 10.72 14.58
CA THR A 154 3.98 9.88 13.38
C THR A 154 4.73 8.56 13.50
N THR A 155 5.95 8.58 14.05
CA THR A 155 6.73 7.35 14.27
C THR A 155 6.02 6.42 15.26
N HIS A 156 5.60 6.91 16.42
CA HIS A 156 4.98 6.08 17.45
C HIS A 156 3.65 5.48 17.00
N LEU A 157 2.78 6.30 16.43
CA LEU A 157 1.45 5.85 16.00
C LEU A 157 1.53 4.99 14.75
N GLY A 158 2.29 5.41 13.75
CA GLY A 158 2.43 4.68 12.49
C GLY A 158 3.09 3.31 12.67
N VAL A 159 4.14 3.22 13.49
CA VAL A 159 4.78 1.94 13.79
C VAL A 159 3.85 1.01 14.57
N ALA A 160 3.08 1.54 15.53
CA ALA A 160 2.10 0.75 16.26
C ALA A 160 1.01 0.20 15.33
N PHE A 161 0.49 1.04 14.43
CA PHE A 161 -0.48 0.64 13.41
C PHE A 161 0.08 -0.45 12.48
N MET A 162 1.28 -0.22 11.94
CA MET A 162 1.98 -1.21 11.10
C MET A 162 2.15 -2.56 11.82
N LYS A 163 2.55 -2.55 13.09
CA LYS A 163 2.72 -3.77 13.90
C LYS A 163 1.39 -4.50 14.12
N GLY A 164 0.30 -3.76 14.32
CA GLY A 164 -1.04 -4.33 14.36
C GLY A 164 -1.43 -5.00 13.05
N MET A 165 -1.19 -4.34 11.91
CA MET A 165 -1.48 -4.91 10.60
C MET A 165 -0.67 -6.19 10.30
N GLN A 166 0.62 -6.19 10.61
CA GLN A 166 1.50 -7.30 10.29
C GLN A 166 1.48 -8.44 11.32
N GLY A 167 1.11 -8.14 12.57
CA GLY A 167 1.17 -9.12 13.65
C GLY A 167 2.58 -9.72 13.79
N LYS A 168 2.66 -10.87 14.44
CA LYS A 168 3.90 -11.64 14.59
C LYS A 168 4.19 -12.55 13.39
N SER A 169 3.16 -12.90 12.63
CA SER A 169 3.25 -13.75 11.45
C SER A 169 2.14 -13.40 10.47
N GLN A 170 2.45 -13.34 9.18
CA GLN A 170 1.48 -13.10 8.13
C GLN A 170 0.97 -14.40 7.49
N ASN A 171 1.46 -15.55 7.95
CA ASN A 171 0.99 -16.89 7.55
C ASN A 171 -0.07 -17.46 8.52
N ASP A 172 -0.69 -16.61 9.32
CA ASP A 172 -1.70 -17.01 10.32
C ASP A 172 -3.15 -16.88 9.84
N GLY A 173 -3.33 -16.38 8.62
CA GLY A 173 -4.66 -16.13 8.02
C GLY A 173 -5.40 -14.90 8.58
N LYS A 174 -4.76 -14.10 9.44
CA LYS A 174 -5.35 -12.94 10.11
C LYS A 174 -4.67 -11.62 9.76
N HIS A 175 -3.38 -11.64 9.57
CA HIS A 175 -2.55 -10.47 9.32
C HIS A 175 -2.16 -10.37 7.84
N LEU A 176 -1.73 -9.20 7.43
CA LEU A 176 -1.27 -8.90 6.07
C LEU A 176 -0.01 -8.05 6.10
N TYR A 177 0.68 -7.94 4.98
CA TYR A 177 1.81 -7.04 4.89
C TYR A 177 1.36 -5.59 4.84
N SER A 178 1.99 -4.75 5.64
CA SER A 178 1.83 -3.30 5.61
C SER A 178 2.73 -2.68 4.56
N THR A 179 2.22 -1.74 3.79
CA THR A 179 3.01 -0.90 2.88
C THR A 179 3.08 0.51 3.42
N LEU A 180 4.25 0.90 3.89
CA LEU A 180 4.47 2.29 4.30
C LEU A 180 4.50 3.20 3.10
N LYS A 181 3.89 4.36 3.21
CA LYS A 181 3.85 5.35 2.13
C LYS A 181 3.89 6.80 2.69
N HIS A 182 4.45 7.74 1.92
CA HIS A 182 5.15 7.58 0.68
C HIS A 182 6.62 7.95 0.86
N PHE A 183 7.53 7.13 0.43
CA PHE A 183 8.97 7.29 0.67
C PHE A 183 9.62 8.14 -0.42
N ALA A 184 9.94 9.43 -0.16
CA ALA A 184 9.93 10.17 1.08
C ALA A 184 9.68 11.67 0.83
N ALA A 185 9.45 12.39 1.95
CA ALA A 185 9.27 13.84 1.97
C ALA A 185 8.11 14.34 1.07
N TYR A 186 7.04 13.57 0.98
CA TYR A 186 5.90 13.88 0.12
C TYR A 186 4.98 14.96 0.69
N GLY A 187 4.91 15.10 2.02
CA GLY A 187 4.05 16.04 2.74
C GLY A 187 4.52 17.50 2.74
N ILE A 188 5.50 17.86 1.88
CA ILE A 188 6.02 19.22 1.70
C ILE A 188 6.10 19.60 0.22
N PRO A 189 5.07 19.33 -0.59
CA PRO A 189 5.12 19.64 -2.00
C PRO A 189 5.14 21.17 -2.21
N GLU A 190 5.95 21.63 -3.16
CA GLU A 190 6.01 23.06 -3.50
C GLU A 190 4.63 23.61 -3.85
N ALA A 191 4.25 24.73 -3.24
CA ALA A 191 2.96 25.41 -3.39
C ALA A 191 1.72 24.55 -3.07
N GLY A 192 1.88 23.43 -2.35
CA GLY A 192 0.79 22.52 -2.01
C GLY A 192 0.35 21.58 -3.17
N HIS A 193 0.99 21.64 -4.32
CA HIS A 193 0.63 20.83 -5.46
C HIS A 193 1.04 19.37 -5.26
N ASN A 194 0.07 18.47 -5.31
CA ASN A 194 0.31 17.04 -5.14
C ASN A 194 1.33 16.52 -6.17
N GLY A 195 2.39 15.87 -5.70
CA GLY A 195 3.48 15.37 -6.54
C GLY A 195 4.54 16.40 -6.95
N ALA A 196 4.39 17.68 -6.54
CA ALA A 196 5.42 18.68 -6.78
C ALA A 196 6.71 18.38 -6.01
N ARG A 197 7.80 18.98 -6.44
CA ARG A 197 9.12 18.80 -5.82
C ARG A 197 9.12 19.14 -4.32
N ALA A 198 9.90 18.40 -3.55
CA ALA A 198 10.22 18.71 -2.17
C ALA A 198 11.57 19.44 -2.11
N ASN A 199 11.56 20.68 -1.61
CA ASN A 199 12.77 21.45 -1.41
C ASN A 199 13.27 21.21 0.03
N VAL A 200 14.11 20.21 0.21
CA VAL A 200 14.62 19.80 1.53
C VAL A 200 16.11 19.44 1.43
N GLY A 201 16.90 19.98 2.36
CA GLY A 201 18.31 19.59 2.48
C GLY A 201 18.49 18.25 3.19
N MET A 202 19.62 17.58 2.97
CA MET A 202 19.90 16.25 3.51
C MET A 202 19.77 16.18 5.04
N ARG A 203 20.24 17.20 5.78
CA ARG A 203 20.11 17.23 7.23
C ARG A 203 18.67 17.15 7.68
N GLN A 204 17.81 17.99 7.11
CA GLN A 204 16.39 18.03 7.44
C GLN A 204 15.67 16.74 6.97
N LEU A 205 16.03 16.21 5.81
CA LEU A 205 15.51 14.94 5.34
C LEU A 205 15.71 13.83 6.38
N PHE A 206 16.93 13.70 6.92
CA PHE A 206 17.27 12.70 7.92
C PHE A 206 16.73 12.97 9.32
N SER A 207 16.54 14.25 9.71
CA SER A 207 16.02 14.57 11.05
C SER A 207 14.51 14.51 11.12
N ASP A 208 13.80 14.85 10.03
CA ASP A 208 12.36 15.09 10.08
C ASP A 208 11.54 14.06 9.26
N TYR A 209 11.98 13.73 8.04
CA TYR A 209 11.13 12.98 7.09
C TYR A 209 11.43 11.48 7.02
N LEU A 210 12.65 11.07 7.33
CA LEU A 210 13.06 9.68 7.29
C LEU A 210 12.86 8.89 8.61
N PRO A 211 12.84 9.50 9.81
CA PRO A 211 12.76 8.74 11.05
C PRO A 211 11.58 7.76 11.17
N PRO A 212 10.34 8.10 10.75
CA PRO A 212 9.22 7.16 10.82
C PRO A 212 9.46 5.90 9.97
N PHE A 213 10.00 6.06 8.78
CA PHE A 213 10.33 4.94 7.89
C PHE A 213 11.47 4.10 8.43
N LYS A 214 12.53 4.75 8.95
CA LYS A 214 13.66 4.05 9.56
C LYS A 214 13.20 3.17 10.71
N LYS A 215 12.42 3.73 11.64
CA LYS A 215 11.91 2.97 12.78
C LYS A 215 11.04 1.79 12.35
N ALA A 216 10.19 1.98 11.36
CA ALA A 216 9.36 0.89 10.84
C ALA A 216 10.19 -0.21 10.13
N VAL A 217 11.30 0.14 9.47
CA VAL A 217 12.24 -0.85 8.91
C VAL A 217 12.92 -1.65 10.03
N GLU A 218 13.35 -1.01 11.11
CA GLU A 218 13.90 -1.67 12.31
C GLU A 218 12.89 -2.64 12.95
N GLU A 219 11.59 -2.34 12.87
CA GLU A 219 10.50 -3.17 13.36
C GLU A 219 9.98 -4.20 12.32
N GLY A 220 10.65 -4.32 11.18
CA GLY A 220 10.42 -5.39 10.22
C GLY A 220 9.28 -5.18 9.23
N VAL A 221 9.03 -3.96 8.80
CA VAL A 221 8.03 -3.71 7.74
C VAL A 221 8.35 -4.50 6.48
N ALA A 222 7.30 -5.00 5.82
CA ALA A 222 7.43 -5.87 4.67
C ALA A 222 7.54 -5.13 3.33
N THR A 223 6.84 -4.01 3.17
CA THR A 223 6.82 -3.28 1.90
C THR A 223 6.81 -1.77 2.10
N ILE A 224 7.35 -1.06 1.12
CA ILE A 224 7.41 0.41 1.10
C ILE A 224 7.01 0.87 -0.29
N MET A 225 6.28 1.98 -0.38
CA MET A 225 5.89 2.64 -1.62
C MET A 225 6.66 3.94 -1.79
N THR A 226 7.22 4.18 -2.98
CA THR A 226 7.87 5.45 -3.30
C THR A 226 6.86 6.57 -3.47
N SER A 227 7.30 7.80 -3.30
CA SER A 227 6.46 8.99 -3.50
C SER A 227 6.58 9.56 -4.92
N TYR A 228 5.60 10.39 -5.32
CA TYR A 228 5.56 11.03 -6.64
C TYR A 228 6.57 12.16 -6.83
N ASN A 229 6.97 12.83 -5.75
CA ASN A 229 7.78 14.03 -5.81
C ASN A 229 9.25 13.74 -6.16
N THR A 230 9.96 14.79 -6.50
CA THR A 230 11.43 14.80 -6.54
C THR A 230 11.99 15.39 -5.25
N ILE A 231 13.17 14.93 -4.86
CA ILE A 231 14.01 15.56 -3.84
C ILE A 231 15.26 16.05 -4.55
N ASP A 232 15.55 17.34 -4.47
CA ASP A 232 16.67 17.98 -5.18
C ASP A 232 16.74 17.59 -6.67
N GLY A 233 15.59 17.58 -7.34
CA GLY A 233 15.47 17.23 -8.76
C GLY A 233 15.49 15.73 -9.09
N VAL A 234 15.77 14.86 -8.12
CA VAL A 234 15.79 13.39 -8.34
C VAL A 234 14.42 12.80 -7.94
N PRO A 235 13.68 12.16 -8.88
CA PRO A 235 12.43 11.48 -8.56
C PRO A 235 12.64 10.39 -7.51
N CYS A 236 11.80 10.36 -6.46
CA CYS A 236 11.92 9.35 -5.40
C CYS A 236 11.85 7.92 -5.94
N THR A 237 11.06 7.69 -7.00
CA THR A 237 10.91 6.38 -7.66
C THR A 237 12.19 5.89 -8.36
N SER A 238 13.12 6.78 -8.73
CA SER A 238 14.43 6.44 -9.32
C SER A 238 15.62 6.92 -8.48
N ASN A 239 15.38 7.24 -7.21
CA ASN A 239 16.43 7.73 -6.32
C ASN A 239 17.22 6.56 -5.70
N LYS A 240 18.31 6.17 -6.37
CA LYS A 240 19.19 5.08 -5.90
C LYS A 240 19.71 5.32 -4.49
N TYR A 241 20.09 6.56 -4.16
CA TYR A 241 20.58 6.89 -2.83
C TYR A 241 19.52 6.54 -1.75
N LEU A 242 18.25 6.91 -1.96
CA LEU A 242 17.20 6.59 -1.02
C LEU A 242 16.85 5.09 -1.01
N LEU A 243 16.65 4.47 -2.19
CA LEU A 243 16.08 3.12 -2.29
C LEU A 243 17.13 2.03 -2.06
N THR A 244 18.39 2.28 -2.38
CA THR A 244 19.47 1.30 -2.18
C THR A 244 20.36 1.70 -1.02
N ASP A 245 21.07 2.83 -1.15
CA ASP A 245 22.15 3.17 -0.20
C ASP A 245 21.61 3.41 1.22
N VAL A 246 20.47 4.12 1.37
CA VAL A 246 19.85 4.38 2.67
C VAL A 246 18.95 3.21 3.10
N LEU A 247 17.94 2.87 2.29
CA LEU A 247 16.89 1.94 2.71
C LEU A 247 17.44 0.51 2.88
N ARG A 248 18.21 0.01 1.90
CA ARG A 248 18.68 -1.38 1.90
C ARG A 248 20.02 -1.54 2.59
N ASP A 249 21.02 -0.71 2.24
CA ASP A 249 22.38 -0.92 2.71
C ASP A 249 22.59 -0.40 4.15
N GLN A 250 22.09 0.81 4.47
CA GLN A 250 22.23 1.38 5.80
C GLN A 250 21.19 0.84 6.80
N TRP A 251 19.90 0.74 6.40
CA TRP A 251 18.84 0.31 7.33
C TRP A 251 18.55 -1.19 7.27
N GLY A 252 19.07 -1.91 6.29
CA GLY A 252 18.92 -3.35 6.17
C GLY A 252 17.54 -3.82 5.75
N PHE A 253 16.75 -3.01 5.05
CA PHE A 253 15.43 -3.39 4.57
C PHE A 253 15.46 -4.66 3.71
N LYS A 254 14.62 -5.64 4.06
CA LYS A 254 14.59 -6.98 3.43
C LYS A 254 13.32 -7.26 2.61
N GLY A 255 12.41 -6.30 2.57
CA GLY A 255 11.17 -6.41 1.81
C GLY A 255 11.31 -5.95 0.35
N PHE A 256 10.18 -5.65 -0.28
CA PHE A 256 10.20 -5.08 -1.62
C PHE A 256 9.59 -3.67 -1.68
N VAL A 257 9.96 -2.93 -2.71
CA VAL A 257 9.55 -1.54 -2.94
C VAL A 257 8.58 -1.48 -4.11
N TYR A 258 7.39 -0.91 -3.86
CA TYR A 258 6.43 -0.49 -4.89
C TYR A 258 6.78 0.89 -5.46
N SER A 259 6.50 1.11 -6.73
CA SER A 259 6.24 2.47 -7.21
C SER A 259 4.88 2.94 -6.66
N ASP A 260 4.65 4.26 -6.56
CA ASP A 260 3.27 4.74 -6.54
C ASP A 260 2.63 4.61 -7.93
N LEU A 261 1.32 4.79 -8.03
CA LEU A 261 0.54 4.58 -9.25
C LEU A 261 1.11 5.40 -10.41
N THR A 262 1.62 4.73 -11.44
CA THR A 262 2.24 5.35 -12.62
C THR A 262 3.45 6.25 -12.33
N SER A 263 4.08 6.15 -11.16
CA SER A 263 5.19 7.06 -10.81
C SER A 263 6.49 6.76 -11.56
N ILE A 264 6.63 5.60 -12.21
CA ILE A 264 7.75 5.34 -13.12
C ILE A 264 7.61 6.20 -14.36
N GLU A 265 6.43 6.28 -14.96
CA GLU A 265 6.14 7.19 -16.07
C GLU A 265 6.33 8.66 -15.65
N GLY A 266 6.08 8.96 -14.38
CA GLY A 266 6.35 10.28 -13.77
C GLY A 266 7.81 10.73 -13.88
N ILE A 267 8.77 9.80 -14.00
CA ILE A 267 10.20 10.13 -14.21
C ILE A 267 10.42 10.82 -15.55
N VAL A 268 9.64 10.45 -16.59
CA VAL A 268 9.63 11.15 -17.88
C VAL A 268 9.03 12.54 -17.72
N GLY A 269 7.91 12.64 -16.97
CA GLY A 269 7.30 13.93 -16.64
C GLY A 269 8.22 14.89 -15.89
N ALA A 270 9.07 14.36 -15.02
CA ALA A 270 10.12 15.11 -14.31
C ALA A 270 11.34 15.47 -15.22
N ARG A 271 11.33 15.06 -16.49
CA ARG A 271 12.41 15.28 -17.48
C ARG A 271 13.77 14.66 -17.08
N VAL A 272 13.72 13.60 -16.28
CA VAL A 272 14.93 12.82 -15.87
C VAL A 272 15.16 11.65 -16.81
N ALA A 273 14.12 11.13 -17.45
CA ALA A 273 14.22 10.12 -18.51
C ALA A 273 13.57 10.66 -19.80
N LYS A 274 14.06 10.21 -20.96
CA LYS A 274 13.52 10.62 -22.26
C LYS A 274 12.26 9.84 -22.66
N ASP A 275 12.10 8.61 -22.16
CA ASP A 275 11.00 7.71 -22.45
C ASP A 275 10.76 6.71 -21.30
N ASN A 276 9.68 5.95 -21.38
CA ASN A 276 9.31 4.98 -20.35
C ASN A 276 10.32 3.82 -20.22
N LYS A 277 11.06 3.48 -21.27
CA LYS A 277 12.10 2.45 -21.18
C LYS A 277 13.28 2.94 -20.32
N GLU A 278 13.75 4.14 -20.56
CA GLU A 278 14.80 4.74 -19.73
C GLU A 278 14.35 4.93 -18.29
N ALA A 279 13.10 5.38 -18.09
CA ALA A 279 12.50 5.50 -16.75
C ALA A 279 12.44 4.15 -16.02
N ALA A 280 12.04 3.07 -16.70
CA ALA A 280 12.03 1.72 -16.15
C ALA A 280 13.44 1.23 -15.76
N VAL A 281 14.45 1.49 -16.59
CA VAL A 281 15.85 1.17 -16.30
C VAL A 281 16.34 1.90 -15.06
N LEU A 282 16.10 3.21 -14.98
CA LEU A 282 16.49 4.03 -13.83
C LEU A 282 15.83 3.54 -12.54
N ALA A 283 14.53 3.28 -12.58
CA ALA A 283 13.77 2.80 -11.41
C ALA A 283 14.27 1.42 -10.93
N LEU A 284 14.43 0.45 -11.84
CA LEU A 284 14.91 -0.88 -11.49
C LEU A 284 16.32 -0.84 -10.89
N LYS A 285 17.24 -0.08 -11.50
CA LYS A 285 18.61 0.09 -11.00
C LYS A 285 18.68 0.87 -9.68
N ALA A 286 17.72 1.73 -9.42
CA ALA A 286 17.63 2.43 -8.14
C ALA A 286 17.18 1.51 -6.98
N GLY A 287 16.61 0.34 -7.24
CA GLY A 287 16.17 -0.59 -6.23
C GLY A 287 14.64 -0.78 -6.12
N LEU A 288 13.89 -0.23 -7.08
CA LEU A 288 12.45 -0.47 -7.20
C LEU A 288 12.21 -1.90 -7.68
N ASP A 289 11.27 -2.60 -7.04
CA ASP A 289 10.98 -3.99 -7.34
C ASP A 289 9.69 -4.19 -8.15
N MET A 290 8.68 -3.33 -7.96
CA MET A 290 7.37 -3.52 -8.56
C MET A 290 6.78 -2.21 -9.09
N ASP A 291 6.29 -2.25 -10.32
CA ASP A 291 5.55 -1.17 -11.00
C ASP A 291 4.07 -1.26 -10.64
N LEU A 292 3.50 -0.20 -10.07
CA LEU A 292 2.08 -0.14 -9.69
C LEU A 292 1.27 0.61 -10.76
N GLY A 293 0.35 -0.13 -11.39
CA GLY A 293 -0.69 0.41 -12.27
C GLY A 293 -0.22 0.99 -13.59
N GLY A 294 1.10 1.08 -13.81
CA GLY A 294 1.72 1.49 -15.05
C GLY A 294 2.00 0.31 -15.99
N ASN A 295 2.64 0.62 -17.11
CA ASN A 295 3.18 -0.37 -18.05
C ASN A 295 4.68 -0.11 -18.31
N ALA A 296 5.33 0.64 -17.42
CA ALA A 296 6.72 1.02 -17.61
C ALA A 296 7.64 -0.22 -17.53
N TYR A 297 7.41 -1.13 -16.57
CA TYR A 297 8.21 -2.35 -16.51
C TYR A 297 7.88 -3.32 -17.65
N GLY A 298 6.66 -3.69 -17.87
CA GLY A 298 6.17 -4.62 -18.88
C GLY A 298 7.18 -4.92 -20.03
N LYS A 299 6.83 -4.52 -21.24
CA LYS A 299 7.68 -4.74 -22.43
C LYS A 299 9.01 -3.97 -22.41
N ASN A 300 9.14 -2.92 -21.61
CA ASN A 300 10.34 -2.10 -21.60
C ASN A 300 11.52 -2.79 -20.89
N LEU A 301 11.29 -3.57 -19.82
CA LEU A 301 12.39 -4.29 -19.17
C LEU A 301 12.94 -5.41 -20.05
N GLN A 302 12.08 -6.12 -20.80
CA GLN A 302 12.54 -7.11 -21.77
C GLN A 302 13.46 -6.45 -22.82
N LYS A 303 13.01 -5.35 -23.41
CA LYS A 303 13.80 -4.61 -24.40
C LYS A 303 15.09 -4.06 -23.82
N ALA A 304 15.05 -3.54 -22.58
CA ALA A 304 16.25 -3.05 -21.90
C ALA A 304 17.26 -4.16 -21.61
N LEU A 305 16.80 -5.39 -21.32
CA LEU A 305 17.66 -6.56 -21.15
C LEU A 305 18.32 -6.97 -22.49
N GLU A 306 17.55 -7.04 -23.57
CA GLU A 306 18.03 -7.37 -24.91
C GLU A 306 19.09 -6.36 -25.40
N GLU A 307 18.94 -5.09 -25.04
CA GLU A 307 19.88 -4.01 -25.35
C GLU A 307 21.08 -3.92 -24.38
N GLY A 308 21.11 -4.75 -23.32
CA GLY A 308 22.15 -4.71 -22.29
C GLY A 308 22.08 -3.52 -21.34
N ALA A 309 20.98 -2.76 -21.32
CA ALA A 309 20.79 -1.63 -20.41
C ALA A 309 20.53 -2.07 -18.94
N ILE A 310 20.03 -3.28 -18.75
CA ILE A 310 19.91 -3.97 -17.46
C ILE A 310 20.47 -5.38 -17.58
N THR A 311 20.67 -6.04 -16.44
CA THR A 311 21.17 -7.43 -16.38
C THR A 311 20.08 -8.37 -15.84
N MET A 312 20.29 -9.68 -16.02
CA MET A 312 19.45 -10.69 -15.36
C MET A 312 19.51 -10.59 -13.83
N ASP A 313 20.63 -10.17 -13.27
CA ASP A 313 20.77 -9.98 -11.82
C ASP A 313 19.88 -8.83 -11.30
N ASP A 314 19.71 -7.76 -12.07
CA ASP A 314 18.77 -6.69 -11.73
C ASP A 314 17.33 -7.20 -11.65
N LEU A 315 16.91 -8.02 -12.62
CA LEU A 315 15.58 -8.65 -12.63
C LEU A 315 15.43 -9.68 -11.51
N ASN A 316 16.42 -10.56 -11.34
CA ASN A 316 16.39 -11.61 -10.32
C ASN A 316 16.30 -11.02 -8.91
N ARG A 317 16.98 -9.91 -8.64
CA ARG A 317 16.88 -9.19 -7.36
C ARG A 317 15.45 -8.75 -7.09
N ALA A 318 14.81 -8.08 -8.02
CA ALA A 318 13.44 -7.57 -7.88
C ALA A 318 12.44 -8.73 -7.71
N VAL A 319 12.52 -9.74 -8.57
CA VAL A 319 11.65 -10.93 -8.52
C VAL A 319 11.82 -11.69 -7.20
N ALA A 320 13.07 -11.89 -6.75
CA ALA A 320 13.35 -12.60 -5.49
C ALA A 320 12.76 -11.87 -4.28
N ASN A 321 12.80 -10.53 -4.26
CA ASN A 321 12.20 -9.76 -3.17
C ASN A 321 10.68 -9.98 -3.08
N VAL A 322 9.99 -9.98 -4.22
CA VAL A 322 8.54 -10.23 -4.27
C VAL A 322 8.20 -11.68 -3.91
N LEU A 323 8.89 -12.66 -4.52
CA LEU A 323 8.63 -14.08 -4.28
C LEU A 323 8.88 -14.45 -2.81
N ARG A 324 9.90 -13.90 -2.18
CA ARG A 324 10.19 -14.14 -0.75
C ARG A 324 8.99 -13.82 0.15
N LEU A 325 8.27 -12.73 -0.14
CA LEU A 325 7.08 -12.37 0.63
C LEU A 325 5.92 -13.32 0.34
N LYS A 326 5.73 -13.77 -0.90
CA LYS A 326 4.71 -14.78 -1.25
C LYS A 326 4.94 -16.09 -0.49
N PHE A 327 6.19 -16.56 -0.43
CA PHE A 327 6.55 -17.76 0.34
C PHE A 327 6.35 -17.57 1.85
N ARG A 328 6.79 -16.44 2.41
CA ARG A 328 6.63 -16.16 3.84
C ARG A 328 5.17 -16.07 4.28
N MET A 329 4.28 -15.65 3.40
CA MET A 329 2.84 -15.60 3.66
C MET A 329 2.16 -16.97 3.50
N GLY A 330 2.88 -17.99 3.02
CA GLY A 330 2.32 -19.33 2.76
C GLY A 330 1.31 -19.36 1.62
N LEU A 331 1.44 -18.45 0.64
CA LEU A 331 0.46 -18.36 -0.46
C LEU A 331 0.52 -19.55 -1.41
N PHE A 332 1.65 -20.24 -1.49
CA PHE A 332 1.79 -21.45 -2.30
C PHE A 332 1.08 -22.64 -1.68
N GLU A 333 0.99 -22.69 -0.36
CA GLU A 333 0.33 -23.75 0.41
C GLU A 333 -1.15 -23.44 0.67
N ASN A 334 -1.46 -22.15 0.95
CA ASN A 334 -2.79 -21.70 1.34
C ASN A 334 -3.20 -20.42 0.59
N PRO A 335 -3.50 -20.51 -0.73
CA PRO A 335 -3.80 -19.34 -1.54
C PRO A 335 -5.22 -18.78 -1.33
N TYR A 336 -6.13 -19.53 -0.69
CA TYR A 336 -7.54 -19.20 -0.60
C TYR A 336 -7.96 -18.76 0.81
N VAL A 337 -9.12 -18.09 0.89
CA VAL A 337 -9.76 -17.67 2.15
C VAL A 337 -11.20 -18.21 2.25
N SER A 338 -11.76 -18.24 3.46
CA SER A 338 -13.14 -18.67 3.68
C SER A 338 -14.14 -17.51 3.50
N PRO A 339 -15.07 -17.59 2.53
CA PRO A 339 -16.14 -16.59 2.38
C PRO A 339 -17.05 -16.46 3.62
N GLU A 340 -17.29 -17.56 4.32
CA GLU A 340 -18.10 -17.60 5.55
C GLU A 340 -17.39 -16.82 6.67
N GLN A 341 -16.07 -16.99 6.79
CA GLN A 341 -15.28 -16.24 7.77
C GLN A 341 -15.29 -14.74 7.45
N ALA A 342 -15.16 -14.35 6.19
CA ALA A 342 -15.24 -12.94 5.78
C ALA A 342 -16.59 -12.31 6.21
N LYS A 343 -17.70 -13.02 5.99
CA LYS A 343 -19.04 -12.58 6.38
C LYS A 343 -19.18 -12.38 7.90
N GLN A 344 -18.52 -13.21 8.72
CA GLN A 344 -18.62 -13.15 10.18
C GLN A 344 -17.70 -12.09 10.77
N VAL A 345 -16.51 -11.90 10.21
CA VAL A 345 -15.46 -11.05 10.75
C VAL A 345 -15.67 -9.58 10.37
N VAL A 346 -16.00 -9.33 9.10
CA VAL A 346 -16.06 -7.96 8.57
C VAL A 346 -17.17 -7.18 9.22
N ARG A 347 -16.82 -5.99 9.75
CA ARG A 347 -17.71 -5.07 10.45
C ARG A 347 -18.40 -5.71 11.65
N SER A 348 -17.69 -6.56 12.40
CA SER A 348 -18.18 -7.16 13.64
C SER A 348 -18.59 -6.10 14.67
N LYS A 349 -19.33 -6.49 15.68
CA LYS A 349 -19.69 -5.59 16.79
C LYS A 349 -18.43 -5.03 17.46
N ALA A 350 -17.43 -5.87 17.69
CA ALA A 350 -16.16 -5.46 18.30
C ALA A 350 -15.43 -4.40 17.46
N HIS A 351 -15.37 -4.57 16.13
CA HIS A 351 -14.72 -3.59 15.26
C HIS A 351 -15.47 -2.25 15.20
N LYS A 352 -16.81 -2.27 15.24
CA LYS A 352 -17.61 -1.03 15.32
C LYS A 352 -17.41 -0.29 16.65
N GLU A 353 -17.32 -1.02 17.76
CA GLU A 353 -17.01 -0.40 19.06
C GLU A 353 -15.60 0.16 19.10
N LEU A 354 -14.61 -0.54 18.53
CA LEU A 354 -13.26 -0.03 18.40
C LEU A 354 -13.20 1.25 17.54
N ALA A 355 -13.92 1.29 16.43
CA ALA A 355 -14.01 2.50 15.60
C ALA A 355 -14.62 3.69 16.37
N ARG A 356 -15.63 3.41 17.21
CA ARG A 356 -16.22 4.42 18.11
C ARG A 356 -15.24 4.87 19.20
N GLU A 357 -14.44 3.95 19.76
CA GLU A 357 -13.39 4.26 20.73
C GLU A 357 -12.35 5.23 20.10
N VAL A 358 -11.83 4.90 18.91
CA VAL A 358 -10.91 5.75 18.17
C VAL A 358 -11.51 7.14 17.90
N ALA A 359 -12.78 7.19 17.48
CA ALA A 359 -13.46 8.45 17.21
C ALA A 359 -13.62 9.31 18.49
N ARG A 360 -13.97 8.69 19.62
CA ARG A 360 -14.12 9.42 20.90
C ARG A 360 -12.80 9.97 21.41
N GLU A 361 -11.74 9.18 21.37
CA GLU A 361 -10.42 9.64 21.82
C GLU A 361 -9.81 10.70 20.89
N GLY A 362 -10.20 10.72 19.61
CA GLY A 362 -9.76 11.73 18.65
C GLY A 362 -10.49 13.07 18.72
N ILE A 363 -11.56 13.20 19.53
CA ILE A 363 -12.31 14.46 19.68
C ILE A 363 -11.56 15.38 20.64
N VAL A 364 -11.24 16.60 20.17
CA VAL A 364 -10.55 17.62 20.95
C VAL A 364 -11.47 18.81 21.15
N LEU A 365 -11.75 19.15 22.42
CA LEU A 365 -12.48 20.36 22.79
C LEU A 365 -11.53 21.56 22.75
N LEU A 366 -11.63 22.36 21.69
CA LEU A 366 -10.76 23.54 21.50
C LEU A 366 -11.22 24.75 22.30
N LYS A 367 -12.55 24.91 22.50
CA LYS A 367 -13.15 26.05 23.22
C LYS A 367 -14.54 25.65 23.71
N ASN A 368 -14.86 25.99 24.96
CA ASN A 368 -16.21 25.88 25.52
C ASN A 368 -16.56 27.19 26.24
N GLU A 369 -17.55 27.91 25.74
CA GLU A 369 -18.09 29.14 26.31
C GLU A 369 -19.44 28.88 27.02
N GLY A 370 -19.59 27.73 27.68
CA GLY A 370 -20.78 27.38 28.42
C GLY A 370 -21.90 26.74 27.55
N VAL A 371 -21.53 26.21 26.39
CA VAL A 371 -22.46 25.48 25.50
C VAL A 371 -22.56 24.01 25.89
N LEU A 372 -21.47 23.44 26.41
CA LEU A 372 -21.42 22.08 26.94
C LEU A 372 -21.40 22.16 28.48
N ASP A 373 -22.24 21.36 29.13
CA ASP A 373 -22.16 21.13 30.57
C ASP A 373 -20.86 20.40 30.92
N GLU A 374 -20.30 20.65 32.11
CA GLU A 374 -19.06 20.02 32.59
C GLU A 374 -19.25 18.50 32.85
#